data_d166fab5c94ac77c940a23fc2e1ef5e6
#
_entry.id   d166fab5c94ac77c940a23fc2e1ef5e6
#
_cell.length_a   1.000
_cell.length_b   1.000
_cell.length_c   1.000
_cell.angle_alpha   90.00
_cell.angle_beta   90.00
_cell.angle_gamma   90.00
#
_symmetry.space_group_name_H-M   'P 1'
#
loop_
_entity.id
_entity.type
_entity.pdbx_description
1 polymer ?
#
loop_
_entity_poly.entity_id
_entity_poly.type
_entity_poly.pdbx_seq_one_letter_code
_entity_poly.pdbx_strand_id
1 'polypeptide(L)'
;WGQLTTRDSVRTVQLWGLSPAFYLPVADLADRYEPFAAATVSYQRKNKKNSFYGLDFDAFYGTSVKNTDAIFGGLTDENGNYIGVNGEFAIMNAGLSGAQITVNTGRIFKTNYNPNSGWMVLQGFGLQQTKISVRNERGNFPQLAPPMIYGYDRLHRGVASKTSLRYLRLDNDERINFMVGFTVNTAVTRSVRGFNVDTGLEDAALKLDLSVGLNFTWLLPVYAKQESFF
;
A
#
# COMPACT_ATOMS: atom_id res chain seq x y z
N TRP A 1 43.68 8.96 -4.68
CA TRP A 1 42.44 8.30 -4.31
C TRP A 1 41.31 8.94 -5.11
N GLY A 2 41.08 8.43 -6.35
CA GLY A 2 39.98 8.89 -7.16
C GLY A 2 38.67 8.26 -6.63
N GLN A 3 37.87 9.00 -5.92
CA GLN A 3 36.47 8.63 -5.68
C GLN A 3 35.75 8.63 -7.04
N LEU A 4 35.44 7.46 -7.55
CA LEU A 4 34.58 7.31 -8.72
C LEU A 4 33.21 7.83 -8.34
N THR A 5 32.84 8.98 -8.85
CA THR A 5 31.54 9.60 -8.60
C THR A 5 30.42 8.84 -9.35
N THR A 6 29.20 8.90 -8.87
CA THR A 6 28.03 8.31 -9.56
C THR A 6 27.75 8.97 -10.92
N ARG A 7 28.44 10.07 -11.25
CA ARG A 7 28.35 10.79 -12.53
C ARG A 7 29.01 10.06 -13.70
N ASP A 8 30.04 9.27 -13.43
CA ASP A 8 30.93 8.82 -14.51
C ASP A 8 30.51 7.50 -15.14
N SER A 9 29.74 6.67 -14.42
CA SER A 9 29.30 5.37 -14.95
C SER A 9 28.00 4.85 -14.34
N VAL A 10 27.30 4.00 -15.09
CA VAL A 10 26.14 3.26 -14.58
C VAL A 10 26.61 2.20 -13.61
N ARG A 11 26.13 2.27 -12.36
CA ARG A 11 26.51 1.33 -11.29
C ARG A 11 25.39 0.36 -10.95
N THR A 12 25.80 -0.82 -10.49
CA THR A 12 24.91 -1.73 -9.78
C THR A 12 24.75 -1.23 -8.35
N VAL A 13 23.50 -1.05 -7.90
CA VAL A 13 23.19 -0.60 -6.55
C VAL A 13 21.99 -1.35 -6.01
N GLN A 14 22.04 -1.67 -4.73
CA GLN A 14 20.88 -2.16 -3.97
C GLN A 14 20.26 -0.95 -3.26
N LEU A 15 18.96 -0.80 -3.38
CA LEU A 15 18.19 0.31 -2.82
C LEU A 15 17.19 -0.24 -1.82
N TRP A 16 17.36 0.14 -0.58
CA TRP A 16 16.33 -0.05 0.44
C TRP A 16 15.54 1.24 0.55
N GLY A 17 14.23 1.15 0.54
CA GLY A 17 13.35 2.31 0.56
C GLY A 17 12.27 2.22 1.62
N LEU A 18 11.99 3.38 2.24
CA LEU A 18 10.81 3.61 3.06
C LEU A 18 9.97 4.70 2.39
N SER A 19 8.69 4.40 2.15
CA SER A 19 7.86 5.28 1.35
C SER A 19 6.49 5.50 2.00
N PRO A 20 6.21 6.68 2.55
CA PRO A 20 4.84 7.12 2.76
C PRO A 20 4.17 7.38 1.40
N ALA A 21 2.88 7.05 1.34
CA ALA A 21 2.05 7.29 0.17
C ALA A 21 0.63 7.69 0.59
N PHE A 22 -0.07 8.38 -0.32
CA PHE A 22 -1.47 8.70 -0.18
C PHE A 22 -2.22 8.24 -1.44
N TYR A 23 -3.31 7.51 -1.25
CA TYR A 23 -4.08 6.90 -2.32
C TYR A 23 -5.53 7.38 -2.33
N LEU A 24 -6.01 7.62 -3.53
CA LEU A 24 -7.42 7.81 -3.85
C LEU A 24 -7.99 6.48 -4.35
N PRO A 25 -8.98 5.89 -3.69
CA PRO A 25 -9.65 4.71 -4.20
C PRO A 25 -10.48 5.04 -5.43
N VAL A 26 -10.57 4.07 -6.34
CA VAL A 26 -11.35 4.14 -7.59
C VAL A 26 -12.04 2.79 -7.77
N ALA A 27 -13.05 2.71 -8.66
CA ALA A 27 -13.85 1.52 -8.93
C ALA A 27 -14.45 0.93 -7.64
N ASP A 28 -14.54 -0.40 -7.52
CA ASP A 28 -15.17 -1.08 -6.37
C ASP A 28 -14.51 -0.76 -5.02
N LEU A 29 -13.25 -0.30 -5.02
CA LEU A 29 -12.57 0.14 -3.81
C LEU A 29 -13.14 1.48 -3.30
N ALA A 30 -13.53 2.38 -4.22
CA ALA A 30 -14.14 3.67 -3.90
C ALA A 30 -15.55 3.54 -3.31
N ASP A 31 -16.25 2.45 -3.60
CA ASP A 31 -17.57 2.18 -3.03
C ASP A 31 -17.48 1.77 -1.55
N ARG A 32 -16.31 1.33 -1.11
CA ARG A 32 -16.09 0.78 0.24
C ARG A 32 -15.27 1.67 1.15
N TYR A 33 -14.32 2.42 0.61
CA TYR A 33 -13.33 3.16 1.39
C TYR A 33 -13.18 4.60 0.94
N GLU A 34 -12.84 5.45 1.88
CA GLU A 34 -12.38 6.82 1.65
C GLU A 34 -10.87 6.84 1.30
N PRO A 35 -10.30 8.00 0.90
CA PRO A 35 -8.86 8.15 0.70
C PRO A 35 -8.05 7.64 1.87
N PHE A 36 -6.92 6.98 1.60
CA PHE A 36 -6.13 6.30 2.60
C PHE A 36 -4.63 6.51 2.43
N ALA A 37 -3.91 6.35 3.52
CA ALA A 37 -2.45 6.37 3.54
C ALA A 37 -1.88 4.97 3.38
N ALA A 38 -0.62 4.90 2.96
CA ALA A 38 0.17 3.68 2.96
C ALA A 38 1.60 3.93 3.41
N ALA A 39 2.20 2.90 3.97
CA ALA A 39 3.62 2.82 4.22
C ALA A 39 4.19 1.65 3.44
N THR A 40 5.22 1.90 2.63
CA THR A 40 5.87 0.88 1.80
C THR A 40 7.31 0.69 2.26
N VAL A 41 7.69 -0.56 2.49
CA VAL A 41 9.10 -0.97 2.57
C VAL A 41 9.47 -1.62 1.25
N SER A 42 10.55 -1.17 0.63
CA SER A 42 10.98 -1.68 -0.67
C SER A 42 12.43 -2.11 -0.66
N TYR A 43 12.71 -3.17 -1.38
CA TYR A 43 14.05 -3.60 -1.77
C TYR A 43 14.13 -3.67 -3.28
N GLN A 44 15.08 -2.97 -3.87
CA GLN A 44 15.26 -2.93 -5.32
C GLN A 44 16.74 -3.08 -5.66
N ARG A 45 17.04 -3.86 -6.67
CA ARG A 45 18.38 -3.96 -7.23
C ARG A 45 18.39 -3.41 -8.64
N LYS A 46 19.20 -2.35 -8.83
CA LYS A 46 19.51 -1.75 -10.11
C LYS A 46 20.74 -2.40 -10.70
N ASN A 47 20.71 -2.79 -11.97
CA ASN A 47 21.84 -3.32 -12.69
C ASN A 47 22.53 -2.26 -13.58
N LYS A 48 23.66 -2.64 -14.21
CA LYS A 48 24.41 -1.77 -15.14
C LYS A 48 23.64 -1.41 -16.43
N LYS A 49 22.52 -2.08 -16.72
CA LYS A 49 21.65 -1.78 -17.87
C LYS A 49 20.49 -0.81 -17.50
N ASN A 50 20.53 -0.22 -16.30
CA ASN A 50 19.44 0.61 -15.76
C ASN A 50 18.09 -0.10 -15.66
N SER A 51 18.11 -1.42 -15.53
CA SER A 51 16.93 -2.23 -15.20
C SER A 51 16.89 -2.49 -13.71
N PHE A 52 15.69 -2.59 -13.16
CA PHE A 52 15.40 -2.88 -11.76
C PHE A 52 14.63 -4.18 -11.63
N TYR A 53 14.85 -4.83 -10.51
CA TYR A 53 13.99 -5.88 -9.97
C TYR A 53 14.00 -5.79 -8.45
N GLY A 54 12.91 -6.11 -7.84
CA GLY A 54 12.79 -5.98 -6.39
C GLY A 54 11.47 -6.44 -5.83
N LEU A 55 11.29 -6.12 -4.56
CA LEU A 55 10.10 -6.44 -3.76
C LEU A 55 9.60 -5.18 -3.08
N ASP A 56 8.29 -4.99 -3.07
CA ASP A 56 7.63 -3.99 -2.24
C ASP A 56 6.65 -4.70 -1.30
N PHE A 57 6.63 -4.24 -0.06
CA PHE A 57 5.60 -4.55 0.92
C PHE A 57 4.90 -3.25 1.31
N ASP A 58 3.60 -3.18 1.03
CA ASP A 58 2.76 -2.04 1.34
C ASP A 58 1.82 -2.38 2.50
N ALA A 59 1.71 -1.50 3.48
CA ALA A 59 0.70 -1.53 4.52
C ALA A 59 -0.27 -0.37 4.31
N PHE A 60 -1.56 -0.67 4.16
CA PHE A 60 -2.63 0.31 3.92
C PHE A 60 -3.33 0.66 5.23
N TYR A 61 -3.61 1.94 5.40
CA TYR A 61 -4.30 2.48 6.56
C TYR A 61 -5.24 3.61 6.14
N GLY A 62 -6.54 3.43 6.40
CA GLY A 62 -7.57 4.45 6.21
C GLY A 62 -8.39 4.62 7.48
N THR A 63 -8.85 5.83 7.73
CA THR A 63 -9.61 6.18 8.94
C THR A 63 -11.12 6.07 8.77
N SER A 64 -11.60 5.94 7.53
CA SER A 64 -13.02 5.96 7.23
C SER A 64 -13.42 4.89 6.21
N VAL A 65 -14.59 4.32 6.43
CA VAL A 65 -15.27 3.36 5.56
C VAL A 65 -16.58 3.97 5.12
N LYS A 66 -16.97 3.76 3.88
CA LYS A 66 -18.29 4.17 3.38
C LYS A 66 -19.37 3.20 3.87
N ASN A 67 -20.59 3.73 3.95
CA ASN A 67 -21.78 2.95 4.35
C ASN A 67 -21.65 2.29 5.74
N THR A 68 -20.98 2.94 6.68
CA THR A 68 -20.86 2.49 8.07
C THR A 68 -22.19 2.18 8.71
N ASP A 69 -23.21 3.05 8.45
CA ASP A 69 -24.55 2.87 8.99
C ASP A 69 -25.24 1.60 8.49
N ALA A 70 -25.02 1.23 7.24
CA ALA A 70 -25.52 -0.04 6.71
C ALA A 70 -24.80 -1.24 7.32
N ILE A 71 -23.48 -1.16 7.52
CA ILE A 71 -22.67 -2.26 8.02
C ILE A 71 -22.89 -2.51 9.52
N PHE A 72 -23.00 -1.43 10.29
CA PHE A 72 -23.05 -1.45 11.75
C PHE A 72 -24.39 -1.01 12.33
N GLY A 73 -25.41 -0.79 11.48
CA GLY A 73 -26.74 -0.31 11.91
C GLY A 73 -27.42 -1.20 12.95
N GLY A 74 -27.13 -2.49 12.95
CA GLY A 74 -27.61 -3.41 14.00
C GLY A 74 -26.99 -3.18 15.40
N LEU A 75 -26.02 -2.25 15.52
CA LEU A 75 -25.35 -1.88 16.77
C LEU A 75 -25.71 -0.46 17.22
N THR A 76 -26.65 0.21 16.52
CA THR A 76 -27.09 1.58 16.81
C THR A 76 -28.51 1.59 17.35
N ASP A 77 -28.85 2.65 18.11
CA ASP A 77 -30.22 2.98 18.50
C ASP A 77 -31.00 3.67 17.35
N GLU A 78 -32.25 4.03 17.58
CA GLU A 78 -33.11 4.75 16.62
C GLU A 78 -32.57 6.12 16.22
N ASN A 79 -31.67 6.71 17.03
CA ASN A 79 -31.02 7.99 16.77
C ASN A 79 -29.65 7.85 16.09
N GLY A 80 -29.22 6.64 15.77
CA GLY A 80 -27.92 6.35 15.15
C GLY A 80 -26.73 6.32 16.10
N ASN A 81 -26.96 6.32 17.42
CA ASN A 81 -25.86 6.20 18.39
C ASN A 81 -25.50 4.76 18.62
N TYR A 82 -24.20 4.48 18.69
CA TYR A 82 -23.73 3.14 19.05
C TYR A 82 -23.98 2.85 20.53
N ILE A 83 -24.58 1.70 20.81
CA ILE A 83 -24.92 1.27 22.18
C ILE A 83 -24.10 0.03 22.50
N GLY A 84 -23.31 0.12 23.56
CA GLY A 84 -22.54 -1.01 24.10
C GLY A 84 -23.43 -2.01 24.81
N VAL A 85 -22.89 -3.19 25.11
CA VAL A 85 -23.61 -4.34 25.71
C VAL A 85 -24.26 -4.01 27.07
N ASN A 86 -23.76 -3.03 27.80
CA ASN A 86 -24.30 -2.58 29.08
C ASN A 86 -25.28 -1.40 28.95
N GLY A 87 -25.67 -1.04 27.73
CA GLY A 87 -26.53 0.12 27.45
C GLY A 87 -25.82 1.48 27.48
N GLU A 88 -24.48 1.50 27.53
CA GLU A 88 -23.70 2.73 27.51
C GLU A 88 -23.55 3.29 26.08
N PHE A 89 -23.53 4.63 25.95
CA PHE A 89 -23.13 5.26 24.70
C PHE A 89 -21.68 4.93 24.36
N ALA A 90 -21.47 4.49 23.15
CA ALA A 90 -20.21 4.01 22.68
C ALA A 90 -19.68 4.82 21.49
N ILE A 91 -18.37 4.81 21.30
CA ILE A 91 -17.68 5.43 20.17
C ILE A 91 -16.91 4.36 19.43
N MET A 92 -17.25 4.19 18.16
CA MET A 92 -16.64 3.21 17.28
C MET A 92 -16.17 3.87 16.00
N ASN A 93 -14.96 3.57 15.58
CA ASN A 93 -14.38 4.02 14.31
C ASN A 93 -14.07 2.81 13.44
N ALA A 94 -14.52 2.87 12.20
CA ALA A 94 -14.22 1.86 11.19
C ALA A 94 -13.33 2.46 10.09
N GLY A 95 -12.27 1.75 9.74
CA GLY A 95 -11.33 2.20 8.73
C GLY A 95 -10.80 1.07 7.86
N LEU A 96 -10.04 1.42 6.82
CA LEU A 96 -9.32 0.47 5.99
C LEU A 96 -8.07 -0.04 6.72
N SER A 97 -7.88 -1.34 6.73
CA SER A 97 -6.60 -1.99 7.01
C SER A 97 -6.29 -2.96 5.88
N GLY A 98 -5.07 -2.94 5.36
CA GLY A 98 -4.70 -3.83 4.27
C GLY A 98 -3.20 -3.98 4.13
N ALA A 99 -2.81 -4.94 3.30
CA ALA A 99 -1.43 -5.17 2.93
C ALA A 99 -1.34 -5.66 1.49
N GLN A 100 -0.24 -5.33 0.83
CA GLN A 100 0.09 -5.79 -0.51
C GLN A 100 1.56 -6.18 -0.55
N ILE A 101 1.88 -7.27 -1.24
CA ILE A 101 3.24 -7.67 -1.56
C ILE A 101 3.36 -7.81 -3.07
N THR A 102 4.39 -7.19 -3.65
CA THR A 102 4.62 -7.25 -5.11
C THR A 102 6.08 -7.51 -5.43
N VAL A 103 6.30 -8.33 -6.45
CA VAL A 103 7.59 -8.46 -7.14
C VAL A 103 7.59 -7.47 -8.28
N ASN A 104 8.61 -6.61 -8.33
CA ASN A 104 8.67 -5.49 -9.28
C ASN A 104 9.80 -5.67 -10.28
N THR A 105 9.57 -5.21 -11.49
CA THR A 105 10.60 -5.00 -12.50
C THR A 105 10.40 -3.67 -13.19
N GLY A 106 11.46 -3.10 -13.72
CA GLY A 106 11.36 -1.81 -14.37
C GLY A 106 12.65 -1.32 -15.00
N ARG A 107 12.60 -0.09 -15.50
CA ARG A 107 13.71 0.55 -16.19
C ARG A 107 13.78 2.03 -15.89
N ILE A 108 15.03 2.56 -15.79
CA ILE A 108 15.30 4.01 -15.75
C ILE A 108 15.54 4.53 -17.16
N PHE A 109 14.91 5.66 -17.43
CA PHE A 109 15.23 6.56 -18.52
C PHE A 109 16.14 7.65 -17.98
N LYS A 110 17.46 7.48 -18.18
CA LYS A 110 18.51 8.30 -17.59
C LYS A 110 18.41 9.78 -18.03
N THR A 111 18.83 10.68 -17.14
CA THR A 111 19.06 12.09 -17.49
C THR A 111 20.49 12.32 -17.98
N ASN A 112 20.72 13.44 -18.66
CA ASN A 112 22.05 13.78 -19.19
C ASN A 112 23.09 14.09 -18.07
N TYR A 113 22.62 14.46 -16.88
CA TYR A 113 23.50 14.88 -15.76
C TYR A 113 23.96 13.72 -14.87
N ASN A 114 23.17 12.66 -14.76
CA ASN A 114 23.50 11.52 -13.91
C ASN A 114 22.94 10.24 -14.54
N PRO A 115 23.80 9.31 -14.97
CA PRO A 115 23.39 8.07 -15.64
C PRO A 115 22.65 7.09 -14.71
N ASN A 116 22.65 7.36 -13.42
CA ASN A 116 21.97 6.55 -12.40
C ASN A 116 20.65 7.15 -11.91
N SER A 117 20.30 8.36 -12.36
CA SER A 117 19.09 9.09 -11.99
C SER A 117 18.21 9.32 -13.20
N GLY A 118 16.91 9.47 -12.99
CA GLY A 118 15.96 9.77 -14.06
C GLY A 118 14.57 9.24 -13.82
N TRP A 119 13.73 9.35 -14.83
CA TRP A 119 12.39 8.79 -14.80
C TRP A 119 12.46 7.27 -14.83
N MET A 120 11.63 6.66 -14.02
CA MET A 120 11.59 5.21 -13.85
C MET A 120 10.16 4.71 -13.99
N VAL A 121 9.97 3.69 -14.82
CA VAL A 121 8.73 2.94 -14.90
C VAL A 121 8.94 1.60 -14.22
N LEU A 122 8.08 1.28 -13.29
CA LEU A 122 8.05 -0.01 -12.58
C LEU A 122 6.71 -0.68 -12.81
N GLN A 123 6.76 -1.99 -13.04
CA GLN A 123 5.61 -2.87 -13.08
C GLN A 123 5.81 -3.99 -12.06
N GLY A 124 4.84 -4.15 -11.17
CA GLY A 124 4.83 -5.19 -10.15
C GLY A 124 3.61 -6.10 -10.27
N PHE A 125 3.76 -7.33 -9.80
CA PHE A 125 2.67 -8.30 -9.64
C PHE A 125 2.78 -8.97 -8.28
N GLY A 126 1.65 -9.26 -7.67
CA GLY A 126 1.64 -9.84 -6.35
C GLY A 126 0.26 -10.12 -5.79
N LEU A 127 0.15 -10.01 -4.48
CA LEU A 127 -1.08 -10.30 -3.74
C LEU A 127 -1.47 -9.09 -2.90
N GLN A 128 -2.76 -8.85 -2.78
CA GLN A 128 -3.34 -7.81 -1.94
C GLN A 128 -4.39 -8.41 -1.02
N GLN A 129 -4.48 -7.86 0.18
CA GLN A 129 -5.62 -8.05 1.07
C GLN A 129 -6.07 -6.72 1.64
N THR A 130 -7.37 -6.54 1.79
CA THR A 130 -8.00 -5.39 2.44
C THR A 130 -9.12 -5.85 3.35
N LYS A 131 -9.30 -5.17 4.47
CA LYS A 131 -10.42 -5.43 5.40
C LYS A 131 -10.86 -4.16 6.10
N ILE A 132 -12.08 -4.19 6.64
CA ILE A 132 -12.54 -3.19 7.59
C ILE A 132 -11.89 -3.49 8.95
N SER A 133 -11.20 -2.50 9.50
CA SER A 133 -10.66 -2.53 10.86
C SER A 133 -11.54 -1.67 11.75
N VAL A 134 -12.14 -2.29 12.75
CA VAL A 134 -12.98 -1.61 13.72
C VAL A 134 -12.15 -1.32 14.97
N ARG A 135 -12.26 -0.09 15.47
CA ARG A 135 -11.63 0.35 16.72
C ARG A 135 -12.70 0.88 17.66
N ASN A 136 -12.80 0.26 18.82
CA ASN A 136 -13.67 0.72 19.89
C ASN A 136 -12.89 1.70 20.75
N GLU A 137 -13.28 2.98 20.74
CA GLU A 137 -12.69 3.98 21.64
C GLU A 137 -13.39 4.00 22.99
N ARG A 138 -14.69 3.75 22.98
CA ARG A 138 -15.52 3.71 24.19
C ARG A 138 -16.66 2.70 24.01
N GLY A 139 -16.96 1.96 25.06
CA GLY A 139 -17.99 0.94 25.07
C GLY A 139 -17.48 -0.46 24.78
N ASN A 140 -18.28 -1.46 25.08
CA ASN A 140 -17.95 -2.87 24.86
C ASN A 140 -18.92 -3.49 23.85
N PHE A 141 -18.35 -4.06 22.78
CA PHE A 141 -19.06 -4.74 21.69
C PHE A 141 -18.55 -6.17 21.53
N PRO A 142 -19.11 -7.14 22.24
CA PRO A 142 -18.74 -8.54 22.04
C PRO A 142 -18.92 -9.03 20.60
N GLN A 143 -19.87 -8.45 19.85
CA GLN A 143 -20.14 -8.75 18.44
C GLN A 143 -18.97 -8.35 17.53
N LEU A 144 -18.12 -7.41 17.94
CA LEU A 144 -16.95 -6.95 17.23
C LEU A 144 -15.65 -7.61 17.72
N ALA A 145 -15.76 -8.60 18.59
CA ALA A 145 -14.65 -9.45 19.00
C ALA A 145 -14.60 -10.75 18.17
N PRO A 146 -13.41 -11.35 17.99
CA PRO A 146 -13.32 -12.68 17.36
C PRO A 146 -14.12 -13.75 18.14
N PRO A 147 -14.85 -14.64 17.43
CA PRO A 147 -14.93 -14.80 15.97
C PRO A 147 -16.01 -13.95 15.27
N MET A 148 -16.88 -13.26 15.99
CA MET A 148 -18.06 -12.57 15.43
C MET A 148 -17.71 -11.42 14.50
N ILE A 149 -16.60 -10.72 14.73
CA ILE A 149 -16.10 -9.65 13.87
C ILE A 149 -15.90 -10.09 12.40
N TYR A 150 -15.72 -11.38 12.16
CA TYR A 150 -15.52 -11.92 10.81
C TYR A 150 -16.74 -11.72 9.90
N GLY A 151 -17.91 -11.50 10.44
CA GLY A 151 -19.11 -11.14 9.68
C GLY A 151 -19.18 -9.65 9.28
N TYR A 152 -18.34 -8.80 9.88
CA TYR A 152 -18.32 -7.35 9.67
C TYR A 152 -17.04 -6.86 8.95
N ASP A 153 -15.92 -7.60 9.04
CA ASP A 153 -14.61 -7.12 8.60
C ASP A 153 -14.42 -7.11 7.08
N ARG A 154 -15.33 -7.75 6.32
CA ARG A 154 -15.35 -7.79 4.85
C ARG A 154 -13.95 -8.00 4.25
N LEU A 155 -13.26 -9.03 4.73
CA LEU A 155 -11.91 -9.35 4.27
C LEU A 155 -11.92 -9.79 2.81
N HIS A 156 -11.26 -9.01 1.94
CA HIS A 156 -11.04 -9.33 0.53
C HIS A 156 -9.57 -9.67 0.29
N ARG A 157 -9.32 -10.67 -0.56
CA ARG A 157 -7.99 -11.07 -1.02
C ARG A 157 -7.99 -11.32 -2.51
N GLY A 158 -6.85 -11.04 -3.15
CA GLY A 158 -6.71 -11.32 -4.57
C GLY A 158 -5.34 -11.04 -5.13
N VAL A 159 -5.26 -11.18 -6.45
CA VAL A 159 -4.05 -10.86 -7.21
C VAL A 159 -4.00 -9.36 -7.47
N ALA A 160 -2.80 -8.81 -7.42
CA ALA A 160 -2.57 -7.39 -7.58
C ALA A 160 -1.50 -7.08 -8.61
N SER A 161 -1.66 -5.95 -9.27
CA SER A 161 -0.70 -5.32 -10.16
C SER A 161 -0.42 -3.91 -9.64
N LYS A 162 0.85 -3.51 -9.67
CA LYS A 162 1.32 -2.19 -9.24
C LYS A 162 2.14 -1.56 -10.34
N THR A 163 1.62 -0.48 -10.93
CA THR A 163 2.32 0.29 -11.97
C THR A 163 2.76 1.61 -11.40
N SER A 164 4.03 1.99 -11.53
CA SER A 164 4.55 3.24 -10.99
C SER A 164 5.38 3.98 -12.02
N LEU A 165 5.15 5.30 -12.08
CA LEU A 165 6.01 6.26 -12.77
C LEU A 165 6.66 7.14 -11.70
N ARG A 166 7.97 7.01 -11.51
CA ARG A 166 8.71 7.69 -10.45
C ARG A 166 9.93 8.41 -11.02
N TYR A 167 10.33 9.50 -10.39
CA TYR A 167 11.61 10.12 -10.63
C TYR A 167 12.58 9.67 -9.53
N LEU A 168 13.66 8.99 -9.94
CA LEU A 168 14.73 8.56 -9.05
C LEU A 168 15.85 9.59 -9.07
N ARG A 169 16.25 10.05 -7.90
CA ARG A 169 17.47 10.82 -7.68
C ARG A 169 18.43 10.04 -6.79
N LEU A 170 19.57 9.69 -7.35
CA LEU A 170 20.74 9.19 -6.61
C LEU A 170 21.78 10.29 -6.61
N ASP A 171 22.11 10.79 -5.43
CA ASP A 171 23.08 11.87 -5.28
C ASP A 171 24.52 11.37 -5.49
N ASN A 172 25.38 12.23 -6.02
CA ASN A 172 26.77 11.89 -6.26
C ASN A 172 27.56 11.75 -4.96
N ASP A 173 27.21 12.56 -3.96
CA ASP A 173 27.82 12.55 -2.64
C ASP A 173 27.12 11.59 -1.68
N GLU A 174 26.18 10.77 -2.20
CA GLU A 174 25.43 9.72 -1.47
C GLU A 174 24.58 10.26 -0.30
N ARG A 175 24.37 11.58 -0.19
CA ARG A 175 23.71 12.20 0.95
C ARG A 175 22.18 12.20 0.83
N ILE A 176 21.66 12.53 -0.36
CA ILE A 176 20.22 12.70 -0.57
C ILE A 176 19.76 11.81 -1.72
N ASN A 177 19.15 10.68 -1.36
CA ASN A 177 18.66 9.70 -2.31
C ASN A 177 17.16 9.51 -2.10
N PHE A 178 16.36 9.75 -3.14
CA PHE A 178 14.92 9.63 -3.06
C PHE A 178 14.28 9.24 -4.39
N MET A 179 13.06 8.75 -4.30
CA MET A 179 12.13 8.65 -5.43
C MET A 179 10.84 9.37 -5.09
N VAL A 180 10.24 10.02 -6.08
CA VAL A 180 8.93 10.63 -5.98
C VAL A 180 8.14 10.30 -7.25
N GLY A 181 6.84 10.05 -7.11
CA GLY A 181 6.02 9.79 -8.28
C GLY A 181 4.63 9.28 -8.00
N PHE A 182 4.03 8.78 -9.06
CA PHE A 182 2.67 8.26 -9.08
C PHE A 182 2.69 6.74 -9.11
N THR A 183 1.71 6.15 -8.43
CA THR A 183 1.48 4.70 -8.42
C THR A 183 0.01 4.42 -8.64
N VAL A 184 -0.27 3.46 -9.50
CA VAL A 184 -1.60 2.87 -9.70
C VAL A 184 -1.53 1.43 -9.20
N ASN A 185 -2.36 1.10 -8.20
CA ASN A 185 -2.57 -0.28 -7.77
C ASN A 185 -3.89 -0.76 -8.38
N THR A 186 -3.87 -1.95 -8.95
CA THR A 186 -5.05 -2.63 -9.48
C THR A 186 -5.07 -4.03 -8.91
N ALA A 187 -6.16 -4.45 -8.30
CA ALA A 187 -6.30 -5.81 -7.79
C ALA A 187 -7.67 -6.39 -8.17
N VAL A 188 -7.67 -7.67 -8.48
CA VAL A 188 -8.90 -8.44 -8.60
C VAL A 188 -9.02 -9.26 -7.33
N THR A 189 -9.98 -8.90 -6.50
CA THR A 189 -10.15 -9.45 -5.16
C THR A 189 -11.49 -10.15 -5.01
N ARG A 190 -11.58 -11.03 -4.03
CA ARG A 190 -12.78 -11.73 -3.63
C ARG A 190 -12.88 -11.76 -2.11
N SER A 191 -14.10 -11.72 -1.58
CA SER A 191 -14.32 -11.95 -0.15
C SER A 191 -13.86 -13.36 0.23
N VAL A 192 -13.15 -13.46 1.35
CA VAL A 192 -12.78 -14.74 1.99
C VAL A 192 -13.64 -15.03 3.22
N ARG A 193 -14.60 -14.15 3.51
CA ARG A 193 -15.66 -14.40 4.48
C ARG A 193 -16.86 -14.94 3.73
N GLY A 194 -17.40 -16.06 4.15
CA GLY A 194 -18.54 -16.67 3.48
C GLY A 194 -19.86 -15.94 3.70
N PHE A 195 -19.88 -14.90 4.57
CA PHE A 195 -21.13 -14.28 5.01
C PHE A 195 -20.90 -12.88 5.53
N ASN A 196 -21.77 -11.94 5.13
CA ASN A 196 -21.86 -10.59 5.68
C ASN A 196 -23.07 -10.48 6.60
N VAL A 197 -22.87 -10.09 7.85
CA VAL A 197 -23.95 -10.02 8.85
C VAL A 197 -25.01 -8.98 8.49
N ASP A 198 -24.58 -7.84 7.94
CA ASP A 198 -25.46 -6.72 7.58
C ASP A 198 -26.43 -7.07 6.44
N THR A 199 -25.97 -7.78 5.43
CA THR A 199 -26.80 -8.15 4.27
C THR A 199 -27.49 -9.49 4.41
N GLY A 200 -27.03 -10.33 5.33
CA GLY A 200 -27.47 -11.73 5.44
C GLY A 200 -27.09 -12.60 4.24
N LEU A 201 -26.21 -12.12 3.36
CA LEU A 201 -25.86 -12.75 2.09
C LEU A 201 -24.37 -13.07 2.01
N GLU A 202 -24.06 -14.05 1.17
CA GLU A 202 -22.68 -14.35 0.77
C GLU A 202 -22.17 -13.33 -0.25
N ASP A 203 -20.99 -12.75 -0.02
CA ASP A 203 -20.31 -11.84 -0.96
C ASP A 203 -19.27 -12.62 -1.77
N ALA A 204 -19.73 -13.35 -2.78
CA ALA A 204 -18.88 -14.18 -3.63
C ALA A 204 -18.37 -13.45 -4.89
N ALA A 205 -18.82 -12.24 -5.15
CA ALA A 205 -18.49 -11.47 -6.35
C ALA A 205 -17.02 -11.08 -6.41
N LEU A 206 -16.44 -11.13 -7.59
CA LEU A 206 -15.14 -10.53 -7.87
C LEU A 206 -15.26 -9.01 -7.83
N LYS A 207 -14.29 -8.34 -7.19
CA LYS A 207 -14.19 -6.88 -7.07
C LYS A 207 -12.95 -6.40 -7.78
N LEU A 208 -13.08 -5.30 -8.51
CA LEU A 208 -11.96 -4.59 -9.10
C LEU A 208 -11.52 -3.45 -8.17
N ASP A 209 -10.49 -3.70 -7.40
CA ASP A 209 -9.91 -2.72 -6.49
C ASP A 209 -8.86 -1.90 -7.21
N LEU A 210 -9.14 -0.63 -7.44
CA LEU A 210 -8.22 0.31 -8.07
C LEU A 210 -7.90 1.44 -7.10
N SER A 211 -6.64 1.85 -7.04
CA SER A 211 -6.23 3.07 -6.33
C SER A 211 -5.11 3.79 -7.06
N VAL A 212 -5.15 5.13 -7.01
CA VAL A 212 -4.14 6.00 -7.62
C VAL A 212 -3.56 6.87 -6.52
N GLY A 213 -2.24 6.96 -6.45
CA GLY A 213 -1.61 7.71 -5.37
C GLY A 213 -0.29 8.33 -5.72
N LEU A 214 0.11 9.21 -4.82
CA LEU A 214 1.42 9.84 -4.78
C LEU A 214 2.26 9.15 -3.72
N ASN A 215 3.54 8.94 -4.02
CA ASN A 215 4.49 8.40 -3.09
C ASN A 215 5.80 9.20 -3.09
N PHE A 216 6.41 9.25 -1.91
CA PHE A 216 7.75 9.74 -1.71
C PHE A 216 8.55 8.62 -1.03
N THR A 217 9.67 8.23 -1.61
CA THR A 217 10.50 7.16 -1.07
C THR A 217 11.85 7.72 -0.66
N TRP A 218 12.21 7.58 0.60
CA TRP A 218 13.56 7.75 1.06
C TRP A 218 14.37 6.50 0.77
N LEU A 219 15.57 6.67 0.18
CA LEU A 219 16.41 5.56 -0.26
C LEU A 219 17.71 5.47 0.54
N LEU A 220 18.07 4.25 0.89
CA LEU A 220 19.37 3.87 1.41
C LEU A 220 20.09 3.03 0.35
N PRO A 221 20.99 3.64 -0.44
CA PRO A 221 21.75 2.93 -1.46
C PRO A 221 22.89 2.12 -0.82
N VAL A 222 23.04 0.86 -1.26
CA VAL A 222 24.17 0.02 -0.93
C VAL A 222 24.88 -0.33 -2.25
N TYR A 223 26.04 0.23 -2.45
CA TYR A 223 26.86 0.00 -3.64
C TYR A 223 27.70 -1.27 -3.51
N ALA A 224 27.77 -2.07 -4.57
CA ALA A 224 28.70 -3.19 -4.62
C ALA A 224 30.15 -2.67 -4.61
N LYS A 225 30.99 -3.24 -3.75
CA LYS A 225 32.44 -2.96 -3.79
C LYS A 225 32.96 -3.28 -5.19
N GLN A 226 33.62 -2.31 -5.81
CA GLN A 226 34.39 -2.55 -7.02
C GLN A 226 35.68 -3.24 -6.59
N GLU A 227 35.86 -4.50 -7.00
CA GLU A 227 37.19 -5.14 -6.90
C GLU A 227 38.14 -4.38 -7.84
N SER A 228 39.09 -3.67 -7.28
CA SER A 228 40.19 -3.12 -8.04
C SER A 228 41.19 -4.27 -8.24
N PHE A 229 41.20 -4.87 -9.42
CA PHE A 229 42.29 -5.69 -9.83
C PHE A 229 43.50 -4.78 -10.13
N PHE A 230 44.51 -4.90 -9.33
CA PHE A 230 45.86 -4.35 -9.62
C PHE A 230 46.61 -5.30 -10.54
#